data_81c36935421de06d265f0e9b025b801e
#
_entry.id   81c36935421de06d265f0e9b025b801e
#
_cell.length_a   1.000
_cell.length_b   1.000
_cell.length_c   1.000
_cell.angle_alpha   90.00
_cell.angle_beta   90.00
_cell.angle_gamma   90.00
#
_symmetry.space_group_name_H-M   'P 1'
#
loop_
_entity.id
_entity.type
_entity.pdbx_description
1 polymer ?
#
loop_
_entity_poly.entity_id
_entity_poly.type
_entity_poly.pdbx_seq_one_letter_code
_entity_poly.pdbx_strand_id
1 'polypeptide(L)'
;MKIANCKLRDLRARAPNLQFAIIIFQFAILLSGCAGYQLGQRSLYRPDIRTVYVPVVQSNSFRRYLGERLTEAIVKEIELKTPYKVVDSDAADSVLTVKLVSESKRVLTENFFDEPRDIETDFFVQLSWIDRRGDLIMSARDIPSEPLLLNIGQTASFVPEAGQSITTAQQEAIQRMAEQIVGQMELAW
;
A
#
# COMPACT_ATOMS: atom_id res chain seq x y z
N MET A 1 -31.93 19.68 -75.54
CA MET A 1 -32.38 19.09 -74.31
C MET A 1 -31.32 18.05 -73.83
N LYS A 2 -30.17 18.49 -73.29
CA LYS A 2 -29.05 17.65 -72.83
C LYS A 2 -28.24 18.37 -71.73
N ILE A 3 -28.82 18.69 -70.60
CA ILE A 3 -28.08 19.37 -69.51
C ILE A 3 -28.38 18.74 -68.12
N ALA A 4 -29.17 17.67 -68.01
CA ALA A 4 -29.59 17.16 -66.69
C ALA A 4 -28.81 15.93 -66.14
N ASN A 5 -27.87 15.33 -66.89
CA ASN A 5 -27.24 14.06 -66.49
C ASN A 5 -25.82 14.17 -65.94
N CYS A 6 -25.24 15.36 -65.86
CA CYS A 6 -23.83 15.51 -65.42
C CYS A 6 -23.66 15.68 -63.91
N LYS A 7 -24.71 16.05 -63.15
CA LYS A 7 -24.60 16.36 -61.73
C LYS A 7 -24.80 15.18 -60.77
N LEU A 8 -25.35 14.08 -61.26
CA LEU A 8 -25.58 12.86 -60.45
C LEU A 8 -24.43 11.88 -60.41
N ARG A 9 -23.45 12.02 -61.30
CA ARG A 9 -22.29 11.14 -61.39
C ARG A 9 -21.21 11.51 -60.38
N ASP A 10 -21.06 12.78 -60.00
CA ASP A 10 -20.05 13.24 -59.03
C ASP A 10 -20.41 12.94 -57.59
N LEU A 11 -21.70 12.77 -57.24
CA LEU A 11 -22.10 12.44 -55.87
C LEU A 11 -21.87 10.97 -55.48
N ARG A 12 -21.81 10.05 -56.50
CA ARG A 12 -21.57 8.65 -56.23
C ARG A 12 -20.07 8.29 -56.06
N ALA A 13 -19.17 9.13 -56.54
CA ALA A 13 -17.72 8.93 -56.39
C ALA A 13 -17.20 9.40 -55.00
N ARG A 14 -17.98 10.14 -54.21
CA ARG A 14 -17.59 10.64 -52.90
C ARG A 14 -18.01 9.74 -51.73
N ALA A 15 -18.88 8.79 -51.95
CA ALA A 15 -19.39 7.89 -50.91
C ALA A 15 -18.32 6.98 -50.22
N PRO A 16 -17.33 6.41 -50.97
CA PRO A 16 -16.33 5.58 -50.30
C PRO A 16 -15.41 6.36 -49.35
N ASN A 17 -15.15 7.63 -49.65
CA ASN A 17 -14.31 8.48 -48.79
C ASN A 17 -15.01 8.86 -47.46
N LEU A 18 -16.34 8.97 -47.46
CA LEU A 18 -17.11 9.28 -46.24
C LEU A 18 -17.17 8.09 -45.29
N GLN A 19 -17.33 6.85 -45.81
CA GLN A 19 -17.28 5.63 -45.00
C GLN A 19 -15.89 5.42 -44.41
N PHE A 20 -14.85 5.66 -45.19
CA PHE A 20 -13.46 5.56 -44.71
C PHE A 20 -13.15 6.60 -43.64
N ALA A 21 -13.66 7.84 -43.78
CA ALA A 21 -13.53 8.88 -42.77
C ALA A 21 -14.27 8.54 -41.46
N ILE A 22 -15.44 7.91 -41.53
CA ILE A 22 -16.19 7.45 -40.34
C ILE A 22 -15.45 6.32 -39.63
N ILE A 23 -14.87 5.37 -40.35
CA ILE A 23 -14.08 4.27 -39.79
C ILE A 23 -12.82 4.79 -39.08
N ILE A 24 -12.11 5.74 -39.69
CA ILE A 24 -10.93 6.37 -39.08
C ILE A 24 -11.32 7.15 -37.83
N PHE A 25 -12.43 7.87 -37.85
CA PHE A 25 -12.94 8.62 -36.69
C PHE A 25 -13.35 7.71 -35.55
N GLN A 26 -14.00 6.58 -35.80
CA GLN A 26 -14.32 5.57 -34.80
C GLN A 26 -13.07 4.93 -34.23
N PHE A 27 -12.07 4.65 -35.04
CA PHE A 27 -10.78 4.09 -34.59
C PHE A 27 -9.99 5.09 -33.76
N ALA A 28 -10.05 6.37 -34.08
CA ALA A 28 -9.43 7.44 -33.28
C ALA A 28 -10.08 7.60 -31.88
N ILE A 29 -11.40 7.41 -31.76
CA ILE A 29 -12.13 7.45 -30.47
C ILE A 29 -11.76 6.24 -29.61
N LEU A 30 -11.57 5.07 -30.22
CA LEU A 30 -11.16 3.85 -29.50
C LEU A 30 -9.71 3.93 -28.97
N LEU A 31 -8.84 4.69 -29.62
CA LEU A 31 -7.45 4.90 -29.20
C LEU A 31 -7.27 5.97 -28.12
N SER A 32 -8.24 6.88 -27.95
CA SER A 32 -8.15 7.95 -26.94
C SER A 32 -8.48 7.50 -25.52
N GLY A 33 -8.99 6.30 -25.30
CA GLY A 33 -9.42 5.79 -24.00
C GLY A 33 -8.31 5.40 -23.02
N CYS A 34 -7.04 5.30 -23.44
CA CYS A 34 -5.95 4.78 -22.59
C CYS A 34 -4.94 5.83 -22.12
N ALA A 35 -5.13 7.12 -22.39
CA ALA A 35 -4.12 8.14 -22.09
C ALA A 35 -3.98 8.51 -20.61
N GLY A 36 -4.84 7.99 -19.71
CA GLY A 36 -4.79 8.28 -18.27
C GLY A 36 -4.29 7.13 -17.40
N TYR A 37 -4.04 5.95 -17.94
CA TYR A 37 -3.55 4.81 -17.15
C TYR A 37 -2.03 4.81 -17.09
N GLN A 38 -1.47 5.26 -15.96
CA GLN A 38 -0.05 5.05 -15.67
C GLN A 38 0.15 3.61 -15.22
N LEU A 39 0.73 2.79 -16.08
CA LEU A 39 1.16 1.44 -15.75
C LEU A 39 2.47 1.51 -14.95
N GLY A 40 2.41 1.21 -13.66
CA GLY A 40 3.60 1.03 -12.83
C GLY A 40 3.40 1.41 -11.36
N GLN A 41 3.94 0.63 -10.45
CA GLN A 41 3.91 0.86 -9.01
C GLN A 41 4.53 2.21 -8.58
N ARG A 42 5.41 2.80 -9.41
CA ARG A 42 6.08 4.06 -9.10
C ARG A 42 5.15 5.27 -9.00
N SER A 43 3.98 5.23 -9.62
CA SER A 43 3.01 6.31 -9.55
C SER A 43 2.27 6.37 -8.20
N LEU A 44 2.31 5.29 -7.43
CA LEU A 44 1.70 5.20 -6.10
C LEU A 44 2.54 5.86 -5.01
N TYR A 45 3.80 6.14 -5.29
CA TYR A 45 4.77 6.59 -4.30
C TYR A 45 5.33 7.97 -4.64
N ARG A 46 5.81 8.67 -3.63
CA ARG A 46 6.39 10.03 -3.78
C ARG A 46 7.68 9.98 -4.60
N PRO A 47 7.77 10.75 -5.69
CA PRO A 47 8.95 10.75 -6.56
C PRO A 47 10.14 11.53 -5.98
N ASP A 48 9.90 12.40 -4.99
CA ASP A 48 10.88 13.23 -4.30
C ASP A 48 11.72 12.46 -3.27
N ILE A 49 11.24 11.27 -2.84
CA ILE A 49 11.93 10.39 -1.89
C ILE A 49 12.52 9.21 -2.62
N ARG A 50 13.79 8.91 -2.36
CA ARG A 50 14.50 7.77 -2.93
C ARG A 50 15.02 6.81 -1.87
N THR A 51 15.40 7.37 -0.71
CA THR A 51 16.00 6.62 0.37
C THR A 51 15.19 6.78 1.65
N VAL A 52 15.05 5.68 2.38
CA VAL A 52 14.34 5.61 3.66
C VAL A 52 15.28 4.98 4.69
N TYR A 53 15.45 5.62 5.82
CA TYR A 53 16.08 5.06 6.99
C TYR A 53 15.03 4.50 7.93
N VAL A 54 15.19 3.25 8.37
CA VAL A 54 14.30 2.58 9.32
C VAL A 54 15.12 2.20 10.55
N PRO A 55 15.09 2.99 11.62
CA PRO A 55 15.74 2.61 12.87
C PRO A 55 15.09 1.37 13.47
N VAL A 56 15.85 0.65 14.30
CA VAL A 56 15.31 -0.54 14.99
C VAL A 56 14.08 -0.17 15.81
N VAL A 57 12.98 -0.90 15.59
CA VAL A 57 11.70 -0.67 16.25
C VAL A 57 11.84 -0.83 17.77
N GLN A 58 11.53 0.26 18.49
CA GLN A 58 11.47 0.22 19.95
C GLN A 58 10.25 -0.58 20.39
N SER A 59 10.43 -1.52 21.29
CA SER A 59 9.36 -2.36 21.83
C SER A 59 9.19 -2.14 23.33
N ASN A 60 7.95 -1.84 23.73
CA ASN A 60 7.55 -1.83 25.14
C ASN A 60 7.05 -3.21 25.61
N SER A 61 7.05 -4.22 24.74
CA SER A 61 6.68 -5.59 25.10
C SER A 61 7.78 -6.27 25.91
N PHE A 62 7.37 -7.11 26.87
CA PHE A 62 8.28 -7.97 27.62
C PHE A 62 8.84 -9.13 26.80
N ARG A 63 8.36 -9.35 25.58
CA ARG A 63 8.86 -10.40 24.68
C ARG A 63 10.08 -9.91 23.93
N ARG A 64 11.11 -10.75 23.95
CA ARG A 64 12.37 -10.47 23.28
C ARG A 64 12.22 -10.52 21.75
N TYR A 65 12.99 -9.73 21.06
CA TYR A 65 13.18 -9.76 19.60
C TYR A 65 11.94 -9.39 18.76
N LEU A 66 10.85 -8.91 19.34
CA LEU A 66 9.69 -8.49 18.55
C LEU A 66 9.99 -7.23 17.73
N GLY A 67 10.71 -6.27 18.32
CA GLY A 67 11.12 -5.06 17.62
C GLY A 67 12.01 -5.36 16.42
N GLU A 68 13.02 -6.20 16.61
CA GLU A 68 13.95 -6.59 15.55
C GLU A 68 13.24 -7.34 14.41
N ARG A 69 12.36 -8.29 14.76
CA ARG A 69 11.56 -9.03 13.77
C ARG A 69 10.63 -8.11 12.99
N LEU A 70 10.01 -7.12 13.65
CA LEU A 70 9.16 -6.13 12.99
C LEU A 70 10.00 -5.22 12.08
N THR A 71 11.18 -4.79 12.53
CA THR A 71 12.11 -4.00 11.70
C THR A 71 12.48 -4.76 10.43
N GLU A 72 12.88 -6.02 10.56
CA GLU A 72 13.25 -6.87 9.43
C GLU A 72 12.06 -7.03 8.44
N ALA A 73 10.84 -7.26 8.96
CA ALA A 73 9.65 -7.39 8.13
C ALA A 73 9.34 -6.09 7.38
N ILE A 74 9.43 -4.93 8.04
CA ILE A 74 9.21 -3.61 7.43
C ILE A 74 10.25 -3.36 6.33
N VAL A 75 11.52 -3.60 6.59
CA VAL A 75 12.60 -3.40 5.61
C VAL A 75 12.38 -4.25 4.37
N LYS A 76 12.08 -5.55 4.56
CA LYS A 76 11.76 -6.46 3.45
C LYS A 76 10.55 -6.00 2.64
N GLU A 77 9.52 -5.54 3.31
CA GLU A 77 8.29 -5.10 2.67
C GLU A 77 8.47 -3.80 1.88
N ILE A 78 9.26 -2.84 2.41
CA ILE A 78 9.64 -1.61 1.70
C ILE A 78 10.39 -1.96 0.42
N GLU A 79 11.42 -2.82 0.50
CA GLU A 79 12.22 -3.21 -0.65
C GLU A 79 11.44 -4.02 -1.69
N LEU A 80 10.44 -4.78 -1.25
CA LEU A 80 9.60 -5.61 -2.13
C LEU A 80 8.53 -4.79 -2.87
N LYS A 81 7.83 -3.91 -2.18
CA LYS A 81 6.64 -3.22 -2.70
C LYS A 81 6.89 -1.80 -3.16
N THR A 82 7.92 -1.13 -2.65
CA THR A 82 8.16 0.29 -2.94
C THR A 82 9.37 0.50 -3.85
N PRO A 83 9.46 1.65 -4.52
CA PRO A 83 10.65 2.02 -5.28
C PRO A 83 11.76 2.57 -4.38
N TYR A 84 11.55 2.66 -3.07
CA TYR A 84 12.48 3.24 -2.11
C TYR A 84 13.62 2.26 -1.78
N LYS A 85 14.80 2.81 -1.52
CA LYS A 85 15.96 2.06 -1.06
C LYS A 85 16.13 2.26 0.45
N VAL A 86 16.15 1.17 1.21
CA VAL A 86 16.47 1.26 2.63
C VAL A 86 17.97 1.46 2.81
N VAL A 87 18.34 2.44 3.64
CA VAL A 87 19.74 2.77 3.96
C VAL A 87 19.94 2.84 5.47
N ASP A 88 21.13 2.53 5.91
CA ASP A 88 21.51 2.52 7.33
C ASP A 88 22.16 3.86 7.71
N SER A 89 21.43 4.96 7.51
CA SER A 89 21.96 6.29 7.80
C SER A 89 20.84 7.31 7.97
N ASP A 90 20.97 8.17 8.98
CA ASP A 90 20.12 9.34 9.19
C ASP A 90 20.20 10.38 8.05
N ALA A 91 21.19 10.24 7.15
CA ALA A 91 21.33 11.09 5.97
C ALA A 91 20.36 10.69 4.82
N ALA A 92 19.47 9.72 5.04
CA ALA A 92 18.41 9.34 4.11
C ALA A 92 17.50 10.54 3.77
N ASP A 93 16.75 10.41 2.66
CA ASP A 93 15.75 11.42 2.28
C ASP A 93 14.59 11.49 3.25
N SER A 94 14.29 10.36 3.92
CA SER A 94 13.24 10.27 4.92
C SER A 94 13.57 9.24 6.00
N VAL A 95 12.91 9.39 7.16
CA VAL A 95 13.06 8.49 8.32
C VAL A 95 11.68 7.95 8.71
N LEU A 96 11.55 6.62 8.72
CA LEU A 96 10.36 5.91 9.19
C LEU A 96 10.62 5.38 10.60
N THR A 97 10.11 6.07 11.61
CA THR A 97 10.21 5.65 13.00
C THR A 97 8.98 4.84 13.39
N VAL A 98 9.18 3.66 13.93
CA VAL A 98 8.10 2.76 14.41
C VAL A 98 8.37 2.38 15.85
N LYS A 99 7.30 2.35 16.66
CA LYS A 99 7.33 1.93 18.06
C LYS A 99 6.23 0.92 18.33
N LEU A 100 6.58 -0.27 18.82
CA LEU A 100 5.62 -1.25 19.33
C LEU A 100 5.18 -0.82 20.73
N VAL A 101 3.95 -0.32 20.83
CA VAL A 101 3.38 0.24 22.07
C VAL A 101 2.94 -0.84 23.02
N SER A 102 2.20 -1.83 22.50
CA SER A 102 1.68 -2.93 23.30
C SER A 102 1.54 -4.21 22.50
N GLU A 103 1.67 -5.31 23.22
CA GLU A 103 1.27 -6.65 22.81
C GLU A 103 0.39 -7.21 23.91
N SER A 104 -0.78 -7.69 23.55
CA SER A 104 -1.70 -8.34 24.48
C SER A 104 -2.13 -9.70 23.93
N LYS A 105 -2.55 -10.56 24.84
CA LYS A 105 -3.05 -11.90 24.54
C LYS A 105 -4.36 -12.09 25.26
N ARG A 106 -5.38 -12.59 24.56
CA ARG A 106 -6.66 -12.93 25.14
C ARG A 106 -7.15 -14.30 24.69
N VAL A 107 -7.89 -14.98 25.52
CA VAL A 107 -8.57 -16.22 25.20
C VAL A 107 -9.94 -15.84 24.63
N LEU A 108 -10.24 -16.33 23.43
CA LEU A 108 -11.53 -16.09 22.76
C LEU A 108 -12.54 -17.19 23.10
N THR A 109 -12.07 -18.43 23.19
CA THR A 109 -12.94 -19.58 23.42
C THR A 109 -12.22 -20.57 24.34
N GLU A 110 -12.95 -21.14 25.30
CA GLU A 110 -12.51 -22.18 26.21
C GLU A 110 -13.38 -23.43 26.04
N ASN A 111 -12.84 -24.60 26.39
CA ASN A 111 -13.61 -25.82 26.45
C ASN A 111 -14.32 -25.97 27.81
N PHE A 112 -15.05 -27.06 28.00
CA PHE A 112 -15.77 -27.34 29.25
C PHE A 112 -14.85 -27.45 30.49
N PHE A 113 -13.55 -27.65 30.31
CA PHE A 113 -12.54 -27.76 31.35
C PHE A 113 -11.72 -26.48 31.55
N ASP A 114 -12.21 -25.33 31.03
CA ASP A 114 -11.53 -24.02 31.09
C ASP A 114 -10.16 -24.01 30.36
N GLU A 115 -9.96 -24.91 29.40
CA GLU A 115 -8.75 -24.91 28.60
C GLU A 115 -8.94 -24.01 27.35
N PRO A 116 -7.96 -23.14 27.04
CA PRO A 116 -8.04 -22.25 25.90
C PRO A 116 -8.07 -23.01 24.56
N ARG A 117 -9.10 -22.78 23.77
CA ARG A 117 -9.28 -23.35 22.43
C ARG A 117 -8.84 -22.40 21.34
N ASP A 118 -9.20 -21.14 21.46
CA ASP A 118 -8.84 -20.11 20.52
C ASP A 118 -8.23 -18.93 21.28
N ILE A 119 -7.06 -18.53 20.87
CA ILE A 119 -6.26 -17.52 21.53
C ILE A 119 -5.89 -16.45 20.51
N GLU A 120 -6.19 -15.21 20.84
CA GLU A 120 -5.86 -14.05 20.01
C GLU A 120 -4.68 -13.28 20.62
N THR A 121 -3.82 -12.77 19.75
CA THR A 121 -2.76 -11.85 20.13
C THR A 121 -2.94 -10.55 19.37
N ASP A 122 -2.92 -9.43 20.08
CA ASP A 122 -3.12 -8.09 19.56
C ASP A 122 -1.81 -7.32 19.63
N PHE A 123 -1.48 -6.60 18.58
CA PHE A 123 -0.32 -5.72 18.49
C PHE A 123 -0.77 -4.30 18.17
N PHE A 124 -0.19 -3.32 18.86
CA PHE A 124 -0.39 -1.90 18.58
C PHE A 124 0.96 -1.22 18.35
N VAL A 125 1.08 -0.56 17.21
CA VAL A 125 2.26 0.22 16.87
C VAL A 125 1.90 1.68 16.61
N GLN A 126 2.83 2.54 16.97
CA GLN A 126 2.86 3.94 16.55
C GLN A 126 3.95 4.12 15.52
N LEU A 127 3.65 4.87 14.47
CA LEU A 127 4.62 5.17 13.43
C LEU A 127 4.58 6.65 13.06
N SER A 128 5.73 7.13 12.62
CA SER A 128 5.94 8.49 12.12
C SER A 128 6.89 8.41 10.93
N TRP A 129 6.52 9.03 9.81
CA TRP A 129 7.36 9.11 8.63
C TRP A 129 7.59 10.58 8.28
N ILE A 130 8.83 11.00 8.42
CA ILE A 130 9.26 12.38 8.26
C ILE A 130 10.29 12.50 7.13
N ASP A 131 10.32 13.63 6.46
CA ASP A 131 11.35 13.95 5.50
C ASP A 131 12.62 14.49 6.20
N ARG A 132 13.66 14.76 5.41
CA ARG A 132 14.93 15.37 5.91
C ARG A 132 14.74 16.74 6.55
N ARG A 133 13.63 17.45 6.26
CA ARG A 133 13.32 18.76 6.82
C ARG A 133 12.57 18.68 8.15
N GLY A 134 12.11 17.47 8.49
CA GLY A 134 11.28 17.22 9.65
C GLY A 134 9.78 17.35 9.36
N ASP A 135 9.40 17.52 8.09
CA ASP A 135 7.99 17.58 7.69
C ASP A 135 7.38 16.18 7.66
N LEU A 136 6.16 16.04 8.15
CA LEU A 136 5.44 14.78 8.13
C LEU A 136 5.04 14.43 6.70
N ILE A 137 5.44 13.24 6.23
CA ILE A 137 5.13 12.76 4.89
C ILE A 137 3.80 12.02 4.86
N MET A 138 3.44 11.35 5.94
CA MET A 138 2.19 10.60 6.03
C MET A 138 1.00 11.55 6.13
N SER A 139 0.01 11.33 5.27
CA SER A 139 -1.27 12.04 5.36
C SER A 139 -2.02 11.53 6.58
N ALA A 140 -1.92 12.25 7.70
CA ALA A 140 -2.88 12.09 8.77
C ALA A 140 -4.24 12.55 8.24
N ARG A 141 -5.09 11.61 7.79
CA ARG A 141 -6.48 11.93 7.49
C ARG A 141 -7.18 12.31 8.78
N ASP A 142 -7.50 13.60 8.91
CA ASP A 142 -8.56 14.18 9.74
C ASP A 142 -8.67 13.84 11.23
N ILE A 143 -7.55 13.76 11.97
CA ILE A 143 -7.65 13.82 13.42
C ILE A 143 -6.70 14.89 13.95
N PRO A 144 -7.20 16.05 14.41
CA PRO A 144 -6.38 17.08 15.01
C PRO A 144 -6.15 16.76 16.49
N SER A 145 -5.32 15.76 16.79
CA SER A 145 -4.92 15.52 18.16
C SER A 145 -3.54 14.86 18.17
N GLU A 146 -2.57 15.65 18.55
CA GLU A 146 -1.14 15.33 18.61
C GLU A 146 -0.52 15.09 17.21
N PRO A 147 0.33 15.98 16.75
CA PRO A 147 0.86 15.95 15.40
C PRO A 147 1.88 14.82 15.32
N LEU A 148 1.78 13.93 14.38
CA LEU A 148 2.90 13.12 13.91
C LEU A 148 2.86 11.60 14.16
N LEU A 149 1.86 11.04 14.86
CA LEU A 149 1.83 9.60 15.12
C LEU A 149 0.57 8.94 14.52
N LEU A 150 0.77 7.96 13.66
CA LEU A 150 -0.28 7.08 13.21
C LEU A 150 -0.28 5.80 14.07
N ASN A 151 -1.46 5.35 14.49
CA ASN A 151 -1.63 4.13 15.25
C ASN A 151 -2.16 3.02 14.35
N ILE A 152 -1.50 1.87 14.34
CA ILE A 152 -1.92 0.67 13.62
C ILE A 152 -2.06 -0.48 14.61
N GLY A 153 -3.20 -1.20 14.53
CA GLY A 153 -3.44 -2.42 15.27
C GLY A 153 -3.51 -3.63 14.35
N GLN A 154 -2.96 -4.76 14.79
CA GLN A 154 -3.08 -6.06 14.13
C GLN A 154 -3.37 -7.15 15.13
N THR A 155 -4.21 -8.09 14.71
CA THR A 155 -4.57 -9.27 15.48
C THR A 155 -4.20 -10.54 14.73
N ALA A 156 -3.81 -11.58 15.46
CA ALA A 156 -3.69 -12.93 14.93
C ALA A 156 -4.17 -13.92 15.96
N SER A 157 -5.01 -14.86 15.54
CA SER A 157 -5.49 -15.96 16.39
C SER A 157 -4.74 -17.26 16.09
N PHE A 158 -4.72 -18.13 17.07
CA PHE A 158 -4.19 -19.47 16.92
C PHE A 158 -4.91 -20.48 17.79
N VAL A 159 -5.01 -21.71 17.30
CA VAL A 159 -5.64 -22.84 17.97
C VAL A 159 -4.55 -23.83 18.40
N PRO A 160 -4.20 -23.91 19.69
CA PRO A 160 -3.14 -24.79 20.18
C PRO A 160 -3.36 -26.28 19.84
N GLU A 161 -4.62 -26.74 19.90
CA GLU A 161 -4.97 -28.13 19.58
C GLU A 161 -4.78 -28.48 18.10
N ALA A 162 -4.84 -27.49 17.21
CA ALA A 162 -4.52 -27.66 15.79
C ALA A 162 -3.01 -27.66 15.52
N GLY A 163 -2.17 -27.67 16.58
CA GLY A 163 -0.72 -27.61 16.46
C GLY A 163 -0.17 -26.22 16.12
N GLN A 164 -0.99 -25.18 16.19
CA GLN A 164 -0.55 -23.81 15.96
C GLN A 164 0.18 -23.26 17.19
N SER A 165 1.21 -22.47 16.95
CA SER A 165 1.98 -21.87 18.03
C SER A 165 1.79 -20.35 18.09
N ILE A 166 1.98 -19.78 19.26
CA ILE A 166 2.00 -18.33 19.44
C ILE A 166 3.06 -17.66 18.54
N THR A 167 4.19 -18.33 18.31
CA THR A 167 5.27 -17.80 17.47
C THR A 167 4.84 -17.66 16.02
N THR A 168 4.05 -18.63 15.51
CA THR A 168 3.49 -18.57 14.15
C THR A 168 2.49 -17.44 14.02
N ALA A 169 1.56 -17.32 14.99
CA ALA A 169 0.59 -16.21 15.00
C ALA A 169 1.26 -14.85 15.09
N GLN A 170 2.28 -14.71 15.92
CA GLN A 170 3.07 -13.47 15.99
C GLN A 170 3.78 -13.16 14.68
N GLN A 171 4.33 -14.16 13.99
CA GLN A 171 4.99 -13.94 12.71
C GLN A 171 3.99 -13.45 11.65
N GLU A 172 2.81 -14.03 11.63
CA GLU A 172 1.72 -13.61 10.73
C GLU A 172 1.26 -12.17 11.04
N ALA A 173 1.06 -11.84 12.32
CA ALA A 173 0.70 -10.49 12.74
C ALA A 173 1.78 -9.46 12.36
N ILE A 174 3.06 -9.78 12.57
CA ILE A 174 4.19 -8.93 12.19
C ILE A 174 4.21 -8.69 10.68
N GLN A 175 4.00 -9.73 9.88
CA GLN A 175 3.97 -9.60 8.42
C GLN A 175 2.82 -8.70 7.96
N ARG A 176 1.60 -8.95 8.43
CA ARG A 176 0.44 -8.10 8.11
C ARG A 176 0.63 -6.65 8.57
N MET A 177 1.28 -6.46 9.71
CA MET A 177 1.58 -5.12 10.22
C MET A 177 2.59 -4.40 9.34
N ALA A 178 3.65 -5.07 8.89
CA ALA A 178 4.61 -4.52 7.95
C ALA A 178 3.94 -4.11 6.63
N GLU A 179 3.03 -4.94 6.11
CA GLU A 179 2.23 -4.64 4.92
C GLU A 179 1.37 -3.39 5.10
N GLN A 180 0.72 -3.25 6.26
CA GLN A 180 -0.09 -2.06 6.55
C GLN A 180 0.77 -0.80 6.70
N ILE A 181 1.92 -0.90 7.39
CA ILE A 181 2.84 0.22 7.54
C ILE A 181 3.31 0.72 6.18
N VAL A 182 3.73 -0.21 5.30
CA VAL A 182 4.17 0.14 3.94
C VAL A 182 3.04 0.67 3.08
N GLY A 183 1.81 0.14 3.24
CA GLY A 183 0.61 0.67 2.58
C GLY A 183 0.32 2.14 2.95
N GLN A 184 0.72 2.60 4.14
CA GLN A 184 0.60 4.02 4.51
C GLN A 184 1.62 4.93 3.81
N MET A 185 2.64 4.36 3.17
CA MET A 185 3.63 5.13 2.38
C MET A 185 3.14 5.47 0.97
N GLU A 186 1.99 4.94 0.58
CA GLU A 186 1.35 5.27 -0.69
C GLU A 186 0.74 6.68 -0.65
N LEU A 187 0.75 7.35 -1.78
CA LEU A 187 0.08 8.65 -1.93
C LEU A 187 -1.43 8.48 -1.72
N ALA A 188 -2.02 9.37 -0.94
CA ALA A 188 -3.47 9.44 -0.84
C ALA A 188 -4.07 9.90 -2.19
N TRP A 189 -5.03 9.17 -2.69
CA TRP A 189 -5.81 9.48 -3.91
C TRP A 189 -6.85 10.57 -3.67
#